data_cd3eee12b3157143d50dc6351f3ddd95
#
_entry.id   cd3eee12b3157143d50dc6351f3ddd95
#
_cell.length_a   1.000
_cell.length_b   1.000
_cell.length_c   1.000
_cell.angle_alpha   90.00
_cell.angle_beta   90.00
_cell.angle_gamma   90.00
#
_symmetry.space_group_name_H-M   'P 1'
#
loop_
_entity.id
_entity.type
_entity.pdbx_description
1 polymer ?
#
loop_
_entity_poly.entity_id
_entity_poly.type
_entity_poly.pdbx_seq_one_letter_code
_entity_poly.pdbx_strand_id
1 'polypeptide(L)'
;SDHAVKGSYDWFANWDFSQFLRTEEKDGRREFVMFDAEGPGAVVRIWITVANYNDNGILRFYLDDSDIPAIEGEVLSLISGHFLADAPISTSVSPLTPYKQRGHDLYLPIPYETPGITAAGNRPPGENFFYSVNYRTYDKGSIVKTFTLDDLKKEADVLDGTQRELMEQPILEGKYQKKVSGDKAITNLS
;
A
#
# COMPACT_ATOMS: atom_id res chain seq x y z
N SER A 1 11.55 -5.40 1.27
CA SER A 1 12.85 -5.75 0.69
C SER A 1 13.91 -5.34 1.67
N ASP A 2 14.42 -6.25 2.37
CA ASP A 2 15.49 -6.04 3.34
C ASP A 2 16.66 -6.91 2.93
N HIS A 3 17.48 -6.39 2.08
CA HIS A 3 18.62 -7.15 1.67
C HIS A 3 19.84 -6.28 1.74
N ALA A 4 20.36 -6.17 2.97
CA ALA A 4 21.68 -5.67 3.20
C ALA A 4 22.65 -6.38 2.27
N VAL A 5 23.03 -5.75 1.20
CA VAL A 5 24.11 -6.23 0.35
C VAL A 5 25.37 -6.14 1.19
N LYS A 6 25.91 -7.29 1.53
CA LYS A 6 27.07 -7.42 2.40
C LYS A 6 28.24 -6.63 1.79
N GLY A 7 28.67 -5.58 2.48
CA GLY A 7 29.76 -4.70 2.04
C GLY A 7 29.36 -3.47 1.25
N SER A 8 28.08 -3.16 1.14
CA SER A 8 27.61 -1.87 0.60
C SER A 8 27.91 -0.75 1.59
N TYR A 9 28.59 0.26 1.12
CA TYR A 9 28.81 1.51 1.85
C TYR A 9 27.84 2.61 1.40
N ASP A 10 26.92 2.30 0.50
CA ASP A 10 25.92 3.24 0.05
C ASP A 10 24.82 3.39 1.10
N TRP A 11 24.61 4.63 1.43
CA TRP A 11 23.71 5.03 2.49
C TRP A 11 22.24 4.97 2.11
N PHE A 12 21.93 4.99 0.80
CA PHE A 12 20.56 4.99 0.33
C PHE A 12 20.10 3.59 0.00
N ALA A 13 19.15 3.08 0.78
CA ALA A 13 18.51 1.79 0.57
C ALA A 13 19.49 0.60 0.41
N ASN A 14 20.72 0.71 0.89
CA ASN A 14 21.75 -0.34 0.80
C ASN A 14 21.88 -0.96 -0.61
N TRP A 15 21.81 -0.15 -1.66
CA TRP A 15 21.68 -0.64 -3.04
C TRP A 15 20.42 -1.49 -3.27
N ASP A 16 19.37 -1.21 -2.51
CA ASP A 16 18.10 -1.88 -2.68
C ASP A 16 17.40 -1.35 -3.93
N PHE A 17 17.10 -2.25 -4.85
CA PHE A 17 16.38 -1.97 -6.08
C PHE A 17 15.02 -2.63 -6.03
N SER A 18 14.15 -2.31 -6.98
CA SER A 18 12.86 -2.96 -7.14
C SER A 18 13.01 -4.48 -7.11
N GLN A 19 12.33 -5.10 -6.17
CA GLN A 19 12.35 -6.56 -6.00
C GLN A 19 10.93 -7.10 -6.12
N PHE A 20 10.78 -8.12 -6.96
CA PHE A 20 9.51 -8.76 -7.19
C PHE A 20 9.62 -10.24 -6.84
N LEU A 21 8.51 -10.85 -6.46
CA LEU A 21 8.47 -12.27 -6.13
C LEU A 21 8.82 -13.13 -7.33
N ARG A 22 8.31 -12.74 -8.50
CA ARG A 22 8.55 -13.40 -9.80
C ARG A 22 8.04 -12.52 -10.94
N THR A 23 8.31 -12.96 -12.16
CA THR A 23 7.74 -12.36 -13.38
C THR A 23 6.84 -13.38 -14.05
N GLU A 24 5.72 -12.93 -14.55
CA GLU A 24 4.74 -13.72 -15.29
C GLU A 24 4.44 -13.10 -16.64
N GLU A 25 4.16 -13.96 -17.64
CA GLU A 25 3.65 -13.53 -18.94
C GLU A 25 2.14 -13.77 -18.95
N LYS A 26 1.35 -12.72 -19.12
CA LYS A 26 -0.10 -12.80 -19.11
C LYS A 26 -0.68 -11.93 -20.23
N ASP A 27 -1.46 -12.52 -21.11
CA ASP A 27 -2.09 -11.84 -22.27
C ASP A 27 -1.10 -11.03 -23.13
N GLY A 28 0.11 -11.58 -23.35
CA GLY A 28 1.15 -10.95 -24.14
C GLY A 28 1.86 -9.78 -23.49
N ARG A 29 1.65 -9.57 -22.20
CA ARG A 29 2.36 -8.58 -21.38
C ARG A 29 3.16 -9.25 -20.27
N ARG A 30 4.23 -8.60 -19.85
CA ARG A 30 5.03 -9.03 -18.71
C ARG A 30 4.53 -8.35 -17.46
N GLU A 31 4.23 -9.14 -16.43
CA GLU A 31 3.80 -8.67 -15.12
C GLU A 31 4.83 -9.04 -14.05
N PHE A 32 5.13 -8.09 -13.16
CA PHE A 32 6.05 -8.26 -12.04
C PHE A 32 5.25 -8.43 -10.76
N VAL A 33 5.25 -9.64 -10.20
CA VAL A 33 4.45 -9.99 -9.03
C VAL A 33 5.04 -9.38 -7.78
N MET A 34 4.28 -8.48 -7.16
CA MET A 34 4.67 -7.75 -5.95
C MET A 34 4.24 -8.47 -4.68
N PHE A 35 3.12 -9.15 -4.74
CA PHE A 35 2.48 -9.80 -3.62
C PHE A 35 1.72 -11.03 -4.10
N ASP A 36 1.82 -12.09 -3.31
CA ASP A 36 1.10 -13.35 -3.54
C ASP A 36 0.88 -14.00 -2.16
N ALA A 37 -0.35 -14.27 -1.80
CA ALA A 37 -0.68 -14.83 -0.50
C ALA A 37 -1.85 -15.79 -0.59
N GLU A 38 -1.83 -16.79 0.27
CA GLU A 38 -2.96 -17.70 0.46
C GLU A 38 -4.05 -17.02 1.30
N GLY A 39 -5.30 -17.37 1.02
CA GLY A 39 -6.47 -16.87 1.72
C GLY A 39 -7.15 -17.91 2.62
N PRO A 40 -8.26 -17.54 3.27
CA PRO A 40 -8.90 -16.21 3.22
C PRO A 40 -8.12 -15.13 3.97
N GLY A 41 -8.27 -13.88 3.52
CA GLY A 41 -7.54 -12.77 4.10
C GLY A 41 -7.97 -11.40 3.61
N ALA A 42 -7.16 -10.38 3.89
CA ALA A 42 -7.31 -9.05 3.32
C ALA A 42 -5.97 -8.35 3.22
N VAL A 43 -5.69 -7.67 2.11
CA VAL A 43 -4.68 -6.61 2.08
C VAL A 43 -5.24 -5.44 2.89
N VAL A 44 -4.45 -4.88 3.79
CA VAL A 44 -4.90 -3.81 4.70
C VAL A 44 -4.09 -2.53 4.56
N ARG A 45 -2.95 -2.58 3.90
CA ARG A 45 -2.16 -1.41 3.53
C ARG A 45 -1.25 -1.72 2.36
N ILE A 46 -1.14 -0.75 1.48
CA ILE A 46 -0.12 -0.72 0.44
C ILE A 46 0.61 0.60 0.55
N TRP A 47 1.92 0.53 0.69
CA TRP A 47 2.80 1.69 0.62
C TRP A 47 3.70 1.57 -0.61
N ILE A 48 3.87 2.66 -1.32
CA ILE A 48 4.70 2.72 -2.52
C ILE A 48 5.49 4.04 -2.53
N THR A 49 6.73 3.97 -2.96
CA THR A 49 7.50 5.13 -3.40
C THR A 49 8.32 4.80 -4.63
N VAL A 50 8.52 5.80 -5.47
CA VAL A 50 9.22 5.65 -6.74
C VAL A 50 10.24 6.77 -6.88
N ALA A 51 11.50 6.47 -7.15
CA ALA A 51 12.56 7.48 -7.16
C ALA A 51 12.77 8.18 -8.50
N ASN A 52 12.40 7.58 -9.62
CA ASN A 52 12.55 8.16 -10.95
C ASN A 52 11.27 7.99 -11.78
N TYR A 53 10.75 9.12 -12.29
CA TYR A 53 9.43 9.18 -12.87
C TYR A 53 9.43 9.53 -14.33
N ASN A 54 9.27 8.54 -15.16
CA ASN A 54 8.69 8.80 -16.48
C ASN A 54 7.40 8.01 -16.73
N ASP A 55 7.17 6.96 -15.95
CA ASP A 55 5.97 6.14 -16.03
C ASP A 55 5.72 5.47 -14.67
N ASN A 56 4.52 5.60 -14.13
CA ASN A 56 4.15 4.99 -12.85
C ASN A 56 3.78 3.51 -12.99
N GLY A 57 3.62 3.01 -14.19
CA GLY A 57 3.17 1.66 -14.47
C GLY A 57 1.68 1.44 -14.14
N ILE A 58 1.22 0.24 -14.46
CA ILE A 58 -0.14 -0.21 -14.17
C ILE A 58 -0.08 -1.23 -13.04
N LEU A 59 -0.89 -1.02 -12.01
CA LEU A 59 -1.09 -1.95 -10.91
C LEU A 59 -2.37 -2.73 -11.13
N ARG A 60 -2.31 -4.06 -10.91
CA ARG A 60 -3.43 -4.99 -11.05
C ARG A 60 -3.57 -5.84 -9.82
N PHE A 61 -4.80 -6.06 -9.41
CA PHE A 61 -5.14 -6.98 -8.34
C PHE A 61 -5.98 -8.12 -8.92
N TYR A 62 -5.44 -9.30 -8.90
CA TYR A 62 -6.15 -10.53 -9.24
C TYR A 62 -6.59 -11.18 -7.94
N LEU A 63 -7.86 -11.41 -7.77
CA LEU A 63 -8.45 -11.99 -6.57
C LEU A 63 -9.08 -13.35 -6.92
N ASP A 64 -9.01 -14.30 -6.00
CA ASP A 64 -9.68 -15.59 -6.10
C ASP A 64 -9.36 -16.36 -7.38
N ASP A 65 -8.07 -16.44 -7.71
CA ASP A 65 -7.56 -17.14 -8.89
C ASP A 65 -8.17 -16.67 -10.24
N SER A 66 -8.75 -15.46 -10.24
CA SER A 66 -9.32 -14.87 -11.45
C SER A 66 -8.21 -14.44 -12.42
N ASP A 67 -8.40 -14.73 -13.69
CA ASP A 67 -7.57 -14.20 -14.77
C ASP A 67 -7.85 -12.74 -15.11
N ILE A 68 -8.99 -12.22 -14.65
CA ILE A 68 -9.40 -10.84 -14.85
C ILE A 68 -9.10 -10.06 -13.58
N PRO A 69 -8.36 -8.93 -13.66
CA PRO A 69 -8.08 -8.12 -12.50
C PRO A 69 -9.37 -7.50 -11.93
N ALA A 70 -9.58 -7.63 -10.64
CA ALA A 70 -10.66 -6.97 -9.92
C ALA A 70 -10.44 -5.46 -9.81
N ILE A 71 -9.18 -5.03 -9.78
CA ILE A 71 -8.75 -3.63 -9.79
C ILE A 71 -7.61 -3.50 -10.79
N GLU A 72 -7.69 -2.50 -11.67
CA GLU A 72 -6.60 -2.14 -12.58
C GLU A 72 -6.54 -0.61 -12.74
N GLY A 73 -5.34 -0.06 -12.72
CA GLY A 73 -5.13 1.36 -12.98
C GLY A 73 -3.68 1.80 -12.81
N GLU A 74 -3.43 3.06 -13.11
CA GLU A 74 -2.13 3.68 -12.85
C GLU A 74 -1.82 3.63 -11.35
N VAL A 75 -0.58 3.28 -11.01
CA VAL A 75 -0.16 3.04 -9.63
C VAL A 75 -0.54 4.17 -8.67
N LEU A 76 -0.18 5.42 -8.99
CA LEU A 76 -0.44 6.53 -8.08
C LEU A 76 -1.93 6.92 -8.03
N SER A 77 -2.65 6.73 -9.12
CA SER A 77 -4.10 6.94 -9.16
C SER A 77 -4.82 5.98 -8.20
N LEU A 78 -4.39 4.72 -8.17
CA LEU A 78 -4.97 3.71 -7.27
C LEU A 78 -4.58 3.93 -5.81
N ILE A 79 -3.31 4.27 -5.54
CA ILE A 79 -2.78 4.28 -4.16
C ILE A 79 -3.07 5.59 -3.43
N SER A 80 -2.95 6.74 -4.09
CA SER A 80 -3.15 8.05 -3.46
C SER A 80 -3.84 9.09 -4.33
N GLY A 81 -4.37 8.67 -5.49
CA GLY A 81 -4.99 9.54 -6.49
C GLY A 81 -6.51 9.62 -6.41
N HIS A 82 -7.10 9.23 -5.28
CA HIS A 82 -8.56 9.30 -5.05
C HIS A 82 -9.42 8.39 -5.93
N PHE A 83 -8.82 7.34 -6.53
CA PHE A 83 -9.59 6.39 -7.34
C PHE A 83 -10.40 5.40 -6.48
N LEU A 84 -9.80 4.89 -5.41
CA LEU A 84 -10.43 3.89 -4.54
C LEU A 84 -10.98 4.50 -3.23
N ALA A 85 -10.32 5.53 -2.71
CA ALA A 85 -10.69 6.18 -1.47
C ALA A 85 -10.09 7.58 -1.41
N ASP A 86 -10.59 8.43 -0.51
CA ASP A 86 -10.02 9.74 -0.21
C ASP A 86 -9.14 9.73 1.04
N ALA A 87 -8.56 10.88 1.37
CA ALA A 87 -7.78 11.04 2.58
C ALA A 87 -8.66 10.82 3.83
N PRO A 88 -8.10 10.21 4.90
CA PRO A 88 -6.72 9.77 5.07
C PRO A 88 -6.47 8.32 4.63
N ILE A 89 -7.46 7.61 4.10
CA ILE A 89 -7.35 6.21 3.66
C ILE A 89 -6.45 6.09 2.43
N SER A 90 -6.58 7.02 1.48
CA SER A 90 -5.70 7.18 0.31
C SER A 90 -4.94 8.49 0.47
N THR A 91 -3.62 8.43 0.60
CA THR A 91 -2.84 9.62 0.96
C THR A 91 -1.40 9.58 0.46
N SER A 92 -0.74 10.74 0.48
CA SER A 92 0.70 10.84 0.24
C SER A 92 1.37 11.64 1.35
N VAL A 93 2.59 11.24 1.70
CA VAL A 93 3.39 11.89 2.74
C VAL A 93 4.42 12.85 2.16
N SER A 94 4.94 13.76 3.01
CA SER A 94 5.96 14.74 2.62
C SER A 94 5.45 15.80 1.62
N PRO A 95 4.50 16.66 2.02
CA PRO A 95 3.86 17.62 1.12
C PRO A 95 4.80 18.64 0.46
N LEU A 96 6.00 18.83 1.00
CA LEU A 96 7.03 19.71 0.42
C LEU A 96 7.80 19.05 -0.74
N THR A 97 7.66 17.74 -0.90
CA THR A 97 8.25 17.00 -2.01
C THR A 97 7.28 16.97 -3.20
N PRO A 98 7.73 17.04 -4.45
CA PRO A 98 6.85 16.88 -5.61
C PRO A 98 6.01 15.60 -5.51
N TYR A 99 4.72 15.68 -5.84
CA TYR A 99 3.76 14.59 -5.59
C TYR A 99 4.26 13.22 -6.00
N LYS A 100 4.77 13.09 -7.21
CA LYS A 100 5.27 11.80 -7.72
C LYS A 100 6.46 11.22 -6.94
N GLN A 101 7.16 12.03 -6.16
CA GLN A 101 8.36 11.62 -5.40
C GLN A 101 8.07 11.36 -3.93
N ARG A 102 6.81 11.34 -3.55
CA ARG A 102 6.38 11.08 -2.18
C ARG A 102 6.30 9.58 -1.88
N GLY A 103 6.16 9.26 -0.61
CA GLY A 103 5.57 7.99 -0.21
C GLY A 103 4.05 8.07 -0.38
N HIS A 104 3.45 7.03 -0.90
CA HIS A 104 2.01 6.92 -1.16
C HIS A 104 1.45 5.75 -0.38
N ASP A 105 0.31 5.94 0.25
CA ASP A 105 -0.35 4.96 1.10
C ASP A 105 -1.80 4.76 0.70
N LEU A 106 -2.23 3.51 0.67
CA LEU A 106 -3.61 3.09 0.61
C LEU A 106 -3.92 2.17 1.79
N TYR A 107 -4.85 2.57 2.65
CA TYR A 107 -5.31 1.82 3.83
C TYR A 107 -6.67 1.15 3.62
N LEU A 108 -7.20 1.16 2.40
CA LEU A 108 -8.46 0.48 2.09
C LEU A 108 -8.28 -1.05 2.22
N PRO A 109 -9.09 -1.73 3.04
CA PRO A 109 -9.07 -3.19 3.08
C PRO A 109 -9.58 -3.78 1.76
N ILE A 110 -8.80 -4.73 1.22
CA ILE A 110 -9.14 -5.50 0.02
C ILE A 110 -9.22 -6.97 0.43
N PRO A 111 -10.41 -7.45 0.85
CA PRO A 111 -10.61 -8.84 1.25
C PRO A 111 -10.66 -9.79 0.05
N TYR A 112 -10.25 -11.03 0.30
CA TYR A 112 -10.24 -12.12 -0.67
C TYR A 112 -10.57 -13.47 0.01
N GLU A 113 -11.20 -14.37 -0.71
CA GLU A 113 -11.67 -15.65 -0.17
C GLU A 113 -10.65 -16.77 -0.38
N THR A 114 -10.11 -16.90 -1.59
CA THR A 114 -9.18 -17.98 -1.95
C THR A 114 -7.75 -17.48 -2.14
N PRO A 115 -6.76 -18.41 -2.12
CA PRO A 115 -5.39 -18.08 -2.49
C PRO A 115 -5.30 -17.46 -3.87
N GLY A 116 -4.45 -16.46 -4.06
CA GLY A 116 -4.20 -15.90 -5.38
C GLY A 116 -4.42 -14.40 -5.50
N ILE A 117 -4.00 -13.61 -4.50
CA ILE A 117 -3.78 -12.19 -4.75
C ILE A 117 -2.43 -12.01 -5.40
N THR A 118 -2.45 -11.54 -6.62
CA THR A 118 -1.28 -11.07 -7.32
C THR A 118 -1.43 -9.58 -7.55
N ALA A 119 -0.58 -8.77 -6.95
CA ALA A 119 -0.41 -7.40 -7.34
C ALA A 119 0.75 -7.35 -8.33
N ALA A 120 0.47 -6.97 -9.56
CA ALA A 120 1.44 -6.98 -10.64
C ALA A 120 1.52 -5.62 -11.32
N GLY A 121 2.71 -5.23 -11.72
CA GLY A 121 2.94 -3.98 -12.43
C GLY A 121 3.84 -4.18 -13.65
N ASN A 122 3.82 -3.23 -14.56
CA ASN A 122 4.58 -3.29 -15.81
C ASN A 122 6.04 -2.82 -15.67
N ARG A 123 6.53 -2.54 -14.46
CA ARG A 123 7.89 -2.01 -14.28
C ARG A 123 8.93 -3.12 -14.18
N PRO A 124 10.01 -3.05 -14.96
CA PRO A 124 11.08 -4.02 -14.89
C PRO A 124 11.87 -3.92 -13.58
N PRO A 125 12.48 -5.03 -13.12
CA PRO A 125 13.47 -5.01 -12.05
C PRO A 125 14.62 -4.05 -12.37
N GLY A 126 15.16 -3.39 -11.34
CA GLY A 126 16.27 -2.45 -11.47
C GLY A 126 15.86 -0.99 -11.55
N GLU A 127 14.57 -0.67 -11.61
CA GLU A 127 14.06 0.67 -11.37
C GLU A 127 13.82 0.89 -9.86
N ASN A 128 13.92 2.15 -9.43
CA ASN A 128 13.74 2.50 -8.01
C ASN A 128 12.25 2.56 -7.66
N PHE A 129 11.62 1.40 -7.59
CA PHE A 129 10.24 1.22 -7.18
C PHE A 129 10.20 0.42 -5.87
N PHE A 130 9.92 1.08 -4.78
CA PHE A 130 9.89 0.47 -3.45
C PHE A 130 8.45 0.35 -2.98
N TYR A 131 8.12 -0.79 -2.37
CA TYR A 131 6.78 -1.05 -1.91
C TYR A 131 6.76 -1.93 -0.66
N SER A 132 5.67 -1.82 0.08
CA SER A 132 5.33 -2.72 1.18
C SER A 132 3.85 -3.02 1.12
N VAL A 133 3.50 -4.31 1.18
CA VAL A 133 2.12 -4.78 1.25
C VAL A 133 1.89 -5.42 2.61
N ASN A 134 0.99 -4.84 3.40
CA ASN A 134 0.57 -5.41 4.66
C ASN A 134 -0.77 -6.13 4.48
N TYR A 135 -0.87 -7.33 4.98
CA TYR A 135 -2.07 -8.15 4.86
C TYR A 135 -2.38 -8.89 6.15
N ARG A 136 -3.60 -9.37 6.25
CA ARG A 136 -4.07 -10.27 7.31
C ARG A 136 -4.49 -11.59 6.69
N THR A 137 -4.17 -12.69 7.34
CA THR A 137 -4.74 -14.01 7.08
C THR A 137 -5.81 -14.30 8.11
N TYR A 138 -6.89 -14.91 7.68
CA TYR A 138 -7.96 -15.36 8.56
C TYR A 138 -7.88 -16.88 8.76
N ASP A 139 -8.57 -17.37 9.76
CA ASP A 139 -8.61 -18.80 10.05
C ASP A 139 -9.21 -19.57 8.88
N LYS A 140 -8.69 -20.75 8.64
CA LYS A 140 -9.15 -21.64 7.57
C LYS A 140 -10.63 -21.94 7.77
N GLY A 141 -11.43 -21.63 6.76
CA GLY A 141 -12.90 -21.77 6.81
C GLY A 141 -13.64 -20.50 7.22
N SER A 142 -12.95 -19.38 7.48
CA SER A 142 -13.60 -18.08 7.60
C SER A 142 -14.32 -17.73 6.29
N ILE A 143 -15.56 -17.29 6.39
CA ILE A 143 -16.33 -16.80 5.24
C ILE A 143 -15.94 -15.34 5.02
N VAL A 144 -15.33 -15.08 3.89
CA VAL A 144 -14.90 -13.72 3.48
C VAL A 144 -15.55 -13.41 2.14
N LYS A 145 -16.20 -12.27 2.06
CA LYS A 145 -16.70 -11.77 0.78
C LYS A 145 -15.56 -11.05 0.06
N THR A 146 -15.20 -11.55 -1.10
CA THR A 146 -14.16 -10.95 -1.94
C THR A 146 -14.55 -9.54 -2.37
N PHE A 147 -13.55 -8.66 -2.39
CA PHE A 147 -13.70 -7.28 -2.80
C PHE A 147 -14.19 -7.15 -4.24
N THR A 148 -15.11 -6.20 -4.46
CA THR A 148 -15.49 -5.74 -5.80
C THR A 148 -15.60 -4.22 -5.84
N LEU A 149 -15.32 -3.61 -7.00
CA LEU A 149 -15.54 -2.18 -7.21
C LEU A 149 -17.01 -1.78 -7.09
N ASP A 150 -17.92 -2.69 -7.37
CA ASP A 150 -19.35 -2.44 -7.23
C ASP A 150 -19.79 -2.41 -5.76
N ASP A 151 -19.20 -3.24 -4.91
CA ASP A 151 -19.46 -3.15 -3.47
C ASP A 151 -18.84 -1.86 -2.90
N LEU A 152 -17.65 -1.48 -3.31
CA LEU A 152 -17.06 -0.20 -2.92
C LEU A 152 -17.98 0.99 -3.25
N LYS A 153 -18.56 1.00 -4.46
CA LYS A 153 -19.53 2.03 -4.85
C LYS A 153 -20.81 2.02 -4.01
N LYS A 154 -21.32 0.84 -3.67
CA LYS A 154 -22.53 0.70 -2.82
C LYS A 154 -22.29 1.20 -1.40
N GLU A 155 -21.08 1.04 -0.89
CA GLU A 155 -20.68 1.43 0.47
C GLU A 155 -19.99 2.81 0.50
N ALA A 156 -20.12 3.62 -0.56
CA ALA A 156 -19.45 4.93 -0.66
C ALA A 156 -19.79 5.85 0.53
N ASP A 157 -21.05 5.89 0.96
CA ASP A 157 -21.46 6.72 2.10
C ASP A 157 -20.78 6.28 3.41
N VAL A 158 -20.58 4.98 3.60
CA VAL A 158 -19.88 4.42 4.76
C VAL A 158 -18.40 4.79 4.70
N LEU A 159 -17.80 4.66 3.52
CA LEU A 159 -16.40 5.03 3.28
C LEU A 159 -16.17 6.52 3.55
N ASP A 160 -17.02 7.40 3.00
CA ASP A 160 -16.97 8.83 3.20
C ASP A 160 -17.17 9.23 4.67
N GLY A 161 -18.09 8.56 5.36
CA GLY A 161 -18.30 8.74 6.79
C GLY A 161 -17.05 8.40 7.59
N THR A 162 -16.44 7.27 7.30
CA THR A 162 -15.20 6.82 7.96
C THR A 162 -14.05 7.78 7.69
N GLN A 163 -13.88 8.24 6.46
CA GLN A 163 -12.83 9.20 6.10
C GLN A 163 -13.00 10.52 6.88
N ARG A 164 -14.21 11.03 6.99
CA ARG A 164 -14.50 12.23 7.78
C ARG A 164 -14.19 12.02 9.27
N GLU A 165 -14.63 10.92 9.85
CA GLU A 165 -14.38 10.60 11.26
C GLU A 165 -12.88 10.50 11.56
N LEU A 166 -12.10 9.89 10.66
CA LEU A 166 -10.65 9.80 10.79
C LEU A 166 -9.95 11.16 10.67
N MET A 167 -10.51 12.09 9.90
CA MET A 167 -9.99 13.47 9.77
C MET A 167 -10.39 14.37 10.94
N GLU A 168 -11.53 14.13 11.57
CA GLU A 168 -12.04 14.87 12.72
C GLU A 168 -11.46 14.40 14.04
N GLN A 169 -10.22 13.95 14.07
CA GLN A 169 -9.56 13.55 15.31
C GLN A 169 -9.66 14.67 16.35
N PRO A 170 -10.14 14.39 17.57
CA PRO A 170 -10.23 15.42 18.60
C PRO A 170 -8.83 15.96 18.86
N ILE A 171 -8.68 17.27 18.83
CA ILE A 171 -7.47 17.93 19.29
C ILE A 171 -7.36 17.59 20.78
N LEU A 172 -6.47 16.70 21.12
CA LEU A 172 -6.12 16.41 22.50
C LEU A 172 -5.45 17.66 23.05
N GLU A 173 -6.21 18.55 23.65
CA GLU A 173 -5.66 19.66 24.43
C GLU A 173 -4.91 19.05 25.62
N GLY A 174 -3.61 18.92 25.46
CA GLY A 174 -2.75 18.50 26.55
C GLY A 174 -2.73 19.54 27.65
N LYS A 175 -3.41 19.28 28.76
CA LYS A 175 -3.40 20.14 29.95
C LYS A 175 -2.11 20.05 30.76
N TYR A 176 -1.18 19.21 30.37
CA TYR A 176 0.04 18.96 31.11
C TYR A 176 1.29 19.40 30.34
N GLN A 177 1.97 20.39 30.88
CA GLN A 177 3.27 20.83 30.38
C GLN A 177 4.33 20.57 31.45
N LYS A 178 5.32 19.74 31.17
CA LYS A 178 6.49 19.55 32.02
C LYS A 178 7.74 19.95 31.27
N LYS A 179 8.44 20.94 31.81
CA LYS A 179 9.76 21.31 31.32
C LYS A 179 10.78 20.25 31.73
N VAL A 180 11.37 19.57 30.76
CA VAL A 180 12.42 18.58 30.98
C VAL A 180 13.74 19.17 30.55
N SER A 181 14.73 19.18 31.43
CA SER A 181 16.09 19.68 31.16
C SER A 181 17.06 18.51 31.11
N GLY A 182 18.06 18.59 30.22
CA GLY A 182 19.05 17.54 29.98
C GLY A 182 18.69 16.56 28.89
N ASP A 183 19.62 15.68 28.54
CA ASP A 183 19.44 14.63 27.53
C ASP A 183 18.50 13.54 28.06
N LYS A 184 17.24 13.61 27.65
CA LYS A 184 16.20 12.64 28.08
C LYS A 184 15.34 12.25 26.91
N ALA A 185 14.94 10.99 26.89
CA ALA A 185 13.99 10.46 25.94
C ALA A 185 12.63 10.18 26.65
N ILE A 186 11.52 10.53 25.99
CA ILE A 186 10.20 10.11 26.43
C ILE A 186 10.00 8.68 25.94
N THR A 187 9.96 7.72 26.85
CA THR A 187 9.82 6.30 26.53
C THR A 187 8.41 5.77 26.68
N ASN A 188 7.52 6.53 27.29
CA ASN A 188 6.10 6.19 27.45
C ASN A 188 5.25 7.46 27.63
N LEU A 189 4.09 7.49 26.96
CA LEU A 189 3.01 8.45 27.14
C LEU A 189 1.75 7.66 27.47
N SER A 190 1.27 7.73 28.67
CA SER A 190 0.02 7.12 29.12
C SER A 190 -0.99 8.20 29.47
#